data_1176016ae0f3fb805a6f3efb0f373a40
#
_entry.id   1176016ae0f3fb805a6f3efb0f373a40
#
_cell.length_a   1.000
_cell.length_b   1.000
_cell.length_c   1.000
_cell.angle_alpha   90.00
_cell.angle_beta   90.00
_cell.angle_gamma   90.00
#
_symmetry.space_group_name_H-M   'P 1'
#
loop_
_entity.id
_entity.type
_entity.pdbx_description
1 polymer ?
#
loop_
_entity_poly.entity_id
_entity_poly.type
_entity_poly.pdbx_seq_one_letter_code
_entity_poly.pdbx_strand_id
1 'polypeptide(L)'
;GEQYLYLEDMGNGNHMIIRHGATAPKNFIDQSQVLSDWFSALDPEVQSMVQPVIIPAPVPAINHGTVTWTDGIVNWLPDNLVDLPGVAGDMTTVNPSGTPQAFALSFADIVRLSTPEGPFPTMWARGNARGTAWWTRTPVVDGTRAWSITIGAPRGRLIEGHSTTNMTPDWGPGVRPALIVHK
;
A
#
# COMPACT_ATOMS: atom_id res chain seq x y z
N GLY A 1 -3.07 -20.57 8.67
CA GLY A 1 -1.90 -19.74 8.34
C GLY A 1 -2.33 -18.43 7.68
N GLU A 2 -1.44 -17.48 7.62
CA GLU A 2 -1.66 -16.22 6.89
C GLU A 2 -1.82 -16.49 5.40
N GLN A 3 -2.75 -15.79 4.77
CA GLN A 3 -2.96 -15.87 3.32
C GLN A 3 -2.42 -14.61 2.64
N TYR A 4 -1.81 -14.79 1.48
CA TYR A 4 -1.24 -13.71 0.68
C TYR A 4 -1.82 -13.70 -0.73
N LEU A 5 -1.90 -12.52 -1.32
CA LEU A 5 -2.10 -12.34 -2.74
C LEU A 5 -0.75 -12.09 -3.39
N TYR A 6 -0.51 -12.78 -4.50
CA TYR A 6 0.62 -12.51 -5.37
C TYR A 6 0.37 -11.18 -6.11
N LEU A 7 1.36 -10.31 -6.13
CA LEU A 7 1.26 -9.03 -6.82
C LEU A 7 2.07 -9.02 -8.11
N GLU A 8 3.35 -9.41 -8.03
CA GLU A 8 4.26 -9.17 -9.15
C GLU A 8 5.52 -10.03 -9.06
N ASP A 9 6.02 -10.45 -10.22
CA ASP A 9 7.38 -10.96 -10.36
C ASP A 9 8.35 -9.76 -10.50
N MET A 10 9.22 -9.60 -9.51
CA MET A 10 10.21 -8.53 -9.43
C MET A 10 11.53 -8.91 -10.12
N GLY A 11 11.60 -10.08 -10.72
CA GLY A 11 12.80 -10.64 -11.35
C GLY A 11 13.79 -11.26 -10.35
N ASN A 12 14.72 -12.03 -10.87
CA ASN A 12 15.78 -12.70 -10.08
C ASN A 12 15.26 -13.56 -8.93
N GLY A 13 14.08 -14.18 -9.09
CA GLY A 13 13.45 -14.99 -8.05
C GLY A 13 12.77 -14.19 -6.93
N ASN A 14 12.63 -12.90 -7.09
CA ASN A 14 11.95 -12.03 -6.13
C ASN A 14 10.49 -11.84 -6.52
N HIS A 15 9.60 -11.94 -5.55
CA HIS A 15 8.16 -11.84 -5.74
C HIS A 15 7.54 -10.90 -4.72
N MET A 16 6.74 -9.94 -5.19
CA MET A 16 5.96 -9.09 -4.31
C MET A 16 4.64 -9.77 -3.96
N ILE A 17 4.34 -9.82 -2.68
CA ILE A 17 3.10 -10.37 -2.13
C ILE A 17 2.48 -9.38 -1.14
N ILE A 18 1.17 -9.45 -0.96
CA ILE A 18 0.45 -8.65 0.04
C ILE A 18 -0.45 -9.55 0.87
N ARG A 19 -0.53 -9.30 2.16
CA ARG A 19 -1.48 -9.99 3.04
C ARG A 19 -2.90 -9.91 2.48
N HIS A 20 -3.64 -11.01 2.51
CA HIS A 20 -5.00 -11.05 1.97
C HIS A 20 -5.95 -10.12 2.72
N GLY A 21 -5.82 -10.01 4.05
CA GLY A 21 -6.62 -9.13 4.90
C GLY A 21 -5.80 -7.97 5.47
N ALA A 22 -6.43 -6.81 5.66
CA ALA A 22 -5.87 -5.73 6.47
C ALA A 22 -6.00 -6.03 7.97
N THR A 23 -5.26 -5.32 8.82
CA THR A 23 -5.48 -5.33 10.28
C THR A 23 -6.83 -4.69 10.63
N ALA A 24 -7.21 -4.70 11.90
CA ALA A 24 -8.21 -3.77 12.41
C ALA A 24 -7.76 -2.31 12.13
N PRO A 25 -8.70 -1.34 12.16
CA PRO A 25 -8.35 0.07 11.99
C PRO A 25 -7.18 0.51 12.88
N LYS A 26 -6.28 1.29 12.31
CA LYS A 26 -5.08 1.83 12.95
C LYS A 26 -4.86 3.27 12.51
N ASN A 27 -4.33 4.11 13.38
CA ASN A 27 -3.88 5.42 12.97
C ASN A 27 -2.76 5.29 11.92
N PHE A 28 -2.76 6.19 10.96
CA PHE A 28 -1.71 6.22 9.93
C PHE A 28 -0.32 6.42 10.54
N ILE A 29 -0.21 7.28 11.56
CA ILE A 29 1.04 7.55 12.25
C ILE A 29 1.66 6.32 12.93
N ASP A 30 0.84 5.30 13.23
CA ASP A 30 1.28 4.05 13.86
C ASP A 30 1.68 2.98 12.83
N GLN A 31 1.53 3.27 11.53
CA GLN A 31 1.71 2.28 10.45
C GLN A 31 3.07 1.60 10.49
N SER A 32 4.15 2.36 10.67
CA SER A 32 5.50 1.80 10.71
C SER A 32 5.70 0.83 11.86
N GLN A 33 5.16 1.15 13.05
CA GLN A 33 5.22 0.26 14.20
C GLN A 33 4.41 -1.01 13.98
N VAL A 34 3.19 -0.87 13.45
CA VAL A 34 2.32 -2.02 13.13
C VAL A 34 3.00 -2.96 12.14
N LEU A 35 3.66 -2.43 11.09
CA LEU A 35 4.39 -3.23 10.12
C LEU A 35 5.60 -3.93 10.73
N SER A 36 6.35 -3.23 11.58
CA SER A 36 7.51 -3.79 12.28
C SER A 36 7.10 -4.92 13.23
N ASP A 37 6.07 -4.70 14.03
CA ASP A 37 5.55 -5.70 14.98
C ASP A 37 5.03 -6.94 14.24
N TRP A 38 4.27 -6.71 13.16
CA TRP A 38 3.75 -7.78 12.34
C TRP A 38 4.89 -8.59 11.68
N PHE A 39 5.90 -7.93 11.11
CA PHE A 39 7.06 -8.60 10.52
C PHE A 39 7.82 -9.44 11.54
N SER A 40 8.04 -8.89 12.73
CA SER A 40 8.77 -9.58 13.81
C SER A 40 8.02 -10.81 14.36
N ALA A 41 6.70 -10.85 14.18
CA ALA A 41 5.86 -11.97 14.59
C ALA A 41 5.74 -13.08 13.52
N LEU A 42 6.30 -12.87 12.32
CA LEU A 42 6.33 -13.90 11.27
C LEU A 42 7.24 -15.07 11.68
N ASP A 43 6.95 -16.23 11.12
CA ASP A 43 7.84 -17.38 11.22
C ASP A 43 9.26 -17.02 10.76
N PRO A 44 10.32 -17.41 11.48
CA PRO A 44 11.71 -17.13 11.10
C PRO A 44 12.08 -17.60 9.69
N GLU A 45 11.50 -18.71 9.22
CA GLU A 45 11.70 -19.19 7.85
C GLU A 45 11.16 -18.17 6.84
N VAL A 46 9.97 -17.61 7.10
CA VAL A 46 9.38 -16.56 6.25
C VAL A 46 10.22 -15.30 6.30
N GLN A 47 10.63 -14.86 7.50
CA GLN A 47 11.49 -13.68 7.66
C GLN A 47 12.79 -13.81 6.85
N SER A 48 13.39 -15.01 6.82
CA SER A 48 14.65 -15.25 6.10
C SER A 48 14.53 -15.14 4.57
N MET A 49 13.32 -15.28 4.03
CA MET A 49 13.04 -15.10 2.59
C MET A 49 12.79 -13.65 2.19
N VAL A 50 12.51 -12.77 3.17
CA VAL A 50 12.13 -11.38 2.88
C VAL A 50 13.33 -10.59 2.40
N GLN A 51 13.15 -9.89 1.31
CA GLN A 51 14.17 -9.09 0.67
C GLN A 51 14.25 -7.69 1.25
N PRO A 52 15.45 -7.08 1.26
CA PRO A 52 15.62 -5.71 1.72
C PRO A 52 14.97 -4.72 0.77
N VAL A 53 14.32 -3.73 1.36
CA VAL A 53 13.71 -2.58 0.68
C VAL A 53 14.12 -1.28 1.36
N ILE A 54 14.05 -0.17 0.65
CA ILE A 54 14.19 1.18 1.23
C ILE A 54 12.83 1.86 1.11
N ILE A 55 12.33 2.32 2.26
CA ILE A 55 11.18 3.21 2.30
C ILE A 55 11.70 4.63 2.49
N PRO A 56 11.37 5.59 1.61
CA PRO A 56 11.82 6.97 1.74
C PRO A 56 11.46 7.58 3.10
N ALA A 57 12.33 8.41 3.63
CA ALA A 57 12.08 9.18 4.84
C ALA A 57 12.55 10.64 4.61
N PRO A 58 11.64 11.59 4.44
CA PRO A 58 10.19 11.44 4.49
C PRO A 58 9.61 10.71 3.27
N VAL A 59 8.47 10.03 3.46
CA VAL A 59 7.71 9.47 2.35
C VAL A 59 7.14 10.64 1.51
N PRO A 60 7.25 10.59 0.16
CA PRO A 60 6.68 11.62 -0.69
C PRO A 60 5.17 11.80 -0.46
N ALA A 61 4.74 13.04 -0.29
CA ALA A 61 3.35 13.40 -0.03
C ALA A 61 2.66 13.97 -1.27
N ILE A 62 1.35 13.78 -1.38
CA ILE A 62 0.54 14.31 -2.47
C ILE A 62 -0.37 15.42 -1.96
N ASN A 63 -0.40 16.53 -2.70
CA ASN A 63 -1.47 17.50 -2.56
C ASN A 63 -2.67 17.03 -3.38
N HIS A 64 -3.81 16.83 -2.73
CA HIS A 64 -5.04 16.40 -3.37
C HIS A 64 -5.42 17.23 -4.60
N GLY A 65 -5.33 18.55 -4.51
CA GLY A 65 -5.70 19.46 -5.59
C GLY A 65 -4.83 19.33 -6.85
N THR A 66 -3.74 18.58 -6.81
CA THR A 66 -2.85 18.37 -7.97
C THR A 66 -3.12 17.05 -8.69
N VAL A 67 -3.93 16.17 -8.13
CA VAL A 67 -4.24 14.88 -8.75
C VAL A 67 -5.42 15.04 -9.69
N THR A 68 -5.25 14.62 -10.93
CA THR A 68 -6.35 14.50 -11.91
C THR A 68 -6.66 13.02 -12.15
N TRP A 69 -7.92 12.72 -12.42
CA TRP A 69 -8.42 11.36 -12.44
C TRP A 69 -8.94 10.99 -13.82
N THR A 70 -8.64 9.76 -14.27
CA THR A 70 -9.25 9.22 -15.47
C THR A 70 -10.76 9.09 -15.29
N ASP A 71 -11.52 9.53 -16.29
CA ASP A 71 -12.95 9.29 -16.34
C ASP A 71 -13.24 7.78 -16.43
N GLY A 72 -14.06 7.31 -15.53
CA GLY A 72 -14.53 5.93 -15.54
C GLY A 72 -14.45 5.24 -14.18
N ILE A 73 -15.51 4.52 -13.86
CA ILE A 73 -15.71 3.87 -12.58
C ILE A 73 -14.79 2.64 -12.42
N VAL A 74 -14.28 2.09 -13.53
CA VAL A 74 -13.64 0.77 -13.53
C VAL A 74 -12.29 0.80 -12.81
N ASN A 75 -11.47 1.81 -13.01
CA ASN A 75 -10.10 1.81 -12.50
C ASN A 75 -9.84 2.84 -11.41
N TRP A 76 -10.47 4.00 -11.46
CA TRP A 76 -10.24 5.10 -10.51
C TRP A 76 -8.76 5.32 -10.23
N LEU A 77 -8.02 5.71 -11.26
CA LEU A 77 -6.58 5.96 -11.25
C LEU A 77 -6.29 7.41 -11.63
N PRO A 78 -5.21 7.98 -11.11
CA PRO A 78 -4.73 9.28 -11.58
C PRO A 78 -4.23 9.16 -13.02
N ASP A 79 -4.44 10.20 -13.82
CA ASP A 79 -3.90 10.29 -15.18
C ASP A 79 -2.66 11.16 -15.29
N ASN A 80 -2.28 11.83 -14.20
CA ASN A 80 -1.15 12.76 -14.16
C ASN A 80 -0.05 12.35 -13.16
N LEU A 81 0.11 11.07 -12.84
CA LEU A 81 1.16 10.62 -11.89
C LEU A 81 2.56 11.07 -12.33
N VAL A 82 2.80 11.13 -13.64
CA VAL A 82 4.06 11.62 -14.24
C VAL A 82 4.38 13.06 -13.83
N ASP A 83 3.39 13.88 -13.54
CA ASP A 83 3.55 15.28 -13.09
C ASP A 83 3.86 15.39 -11.59
N LEU A 84 3.90 14.26 -10.90
CA LEU A 84 4.19 14.14 -9.47
C LEU A 84 5.47 13.31 -9.26
N PRO A 85 6.65 13.77 -9.72
CA PRO A 85 7.83 12.91 -9.88
C PRO A 85 8.32 12.27 -8.58
N GLY A 86 8.25 12.97 -7.46
CA GLY A 86 8.61 12.39 -6.15
C GLY A 86 7.71 11.22 -5.77
N VAL A 87 6.42 11.35 -6.02
CA VAL A 87 5.42 10.30 -5.76
C VAL A 87 5.54 9.18 -6.77
N ALA A 88 5.67 9.50 -8.06
CA ALA A 88 5.85 8.51 -9.13
C ALA A 88 7.11 7.66 -8.91
N GLY A 89 8.16 8.23 -8.33
CA GLY A 89 9.40 7.54 -7.99
C GLY A 89 9.32 6.67 -6.74
N ASP A 90 8.28 6.79 -5.92
CA ASP A 90 8.11 5.99 -4.70
C ASP A 90 7.53 4.60 -5.00
N MET A 91 8.10 3.89 -5.95
CA MET A 91 7.79 2.48 -6.23
C MET A 91 8.68 1.57 -5.40
N THR A 92 8.08 0.57 -4.74
CA THR A 92 8.84 -0.38 -3.93
C THR A 92 9.60 -1.36 -4.82
N THR A 93 10.91 -1.46 -4.58
CA THR A 93 11.82 -2.38 -5.27
C THR A 93 12.76 -3.04 -4.29
N VAL A 94 13.36 -4.17 -4.67
CA VAL A 94 14.47 -4.76 -3.91
C VAL A 94 15.65 -3.79 -3.92
N ASN A 95 16.19 -3.50 -2.74
CA ASN A 95 17.38 -2.67 -2.60
C ASN A 95 18.35 -3.31 -1.59
N PRO A 96 19.50 -3.82 -2.04
CA PRO A 96 20.47 -4.48 -1.15
C PRO A 96 21.01 -3.60 -0.02
N SER A 97 20.92 -2.26 -0.17
CA SER A 97 21.32 -1.30 0.87
C SER A 97 20.23 -1.06 1.92
N GLY A 98 19.03 -1.63 1.72
CA GLY A 98 17.92 -1.55 2.66
C GLY A 98 17.96 -2.65 3.72
N THR A 99 16.84 -2.82 4.39
CA THR A 99 16.64 -3.88 5.38
C THR A 99 15.46 -4.77 4.99
N PRO A 100 15.50 -6.10 5.26
CA PRO A 100 14.33 -6.96 5.18
C PRO A 100 13.23 -6.43 6.10
N GLN A 101 12.08 -6.11 5.54
CA GLN A 101 10.97 -5.53 6.29
C GLN A 101 9.63 -5.69 5.56
N ALA A 102 8.54 -5.64 6.32
CA ALA A 102 7.23 -5.42 5.77
C ALA A 102 7.02 -3.95 5.44
N PHE A 103 6.20 -3.68 4.42
CA PHE A 103 5.86 -2.32 4.01
C PHE A 103 4.38 -2.20 3.62
N ALA A 104 3.87 -0.98 3.62
CA ALA A 104 2.62 -0.65 2.97
C ALA A 104 2.90 -0.21 1.52
N LEU A 105 2.03 -0.59 0.59
CA LEU A 105 2.14 -0.11 -0.80
C LEU A 105 2.03 1.40 -0.84
N SER A 106 2.83 2.04 -1.70
CA SER A 106 2.71 3.46 -1.99
C SER A 106 1.56 3.75 -2.97
N PHE A 107 1.22 5.03 -3.12
CA PHE A 107 0.34 5.49 -4.19
C PHE A 107 0.83 5.03 -5.57
N ALA A 108 2.13 5.17 -5.84
CA ALA A 108 2.74 4.73 -7.09
C ALA A 108 2.69 3.20 -7.28
N ASP A 109 2.90 2.42 -6.22
CA ASP A 109 2.73 0.96 -6.27
C ASP A 109 1.30 0.58 -6.68
N ILE A 110 0.29 1.22 -6.08
CA ILE A 110 -1.13 0.96 -6.43
C ILE A 110 -1.39 1.26 -7.90
N VAL A 111 -0.91 2.40 -8.40
CA VAL A 111 -1.12 2.77 -9.81
C VAL A 111 -0.44 1.76 -10.74
N ARG A 112 0.82 1.42 -10.46
CA ARG A 112 1.60 0.48 -11.25
C ARG A 112 0.97 -0.92 -11.31
N LEU A 113 0.45 -1.40 -10.20
CA LEU A 113 -0.17 -2.72 -10.08
C LEU A 113 -1.62 -2.76 -10.61
N SER A 114 -2.20 -1.62 -10.95
CA SER A 114 -3.58 -1.47 -11.41
C SER A 114 -3.68 -1.43 -12.95
N THR A 115 -3.08 -2.40 -13.60
CA THR A 115 -3.19 -2.61 -15.05
C THR A 115 -4.17 -3.73 -15.36
N PRO A 116 -4.69 -3.84 -16.61
CA PRO A 116 -5.63 -4.91 -16.98
C PRO A 116 -5.09 -6.32 -16.73
N GLU A 117 -3.78 -6.51 -16.89
CA GLU A 117 -3.08 -7.79 -16.66
C GLU A 117 -2.48 -7.91 -15.25
N GLY A 118 -2.56 -6.84 -14.48
CA GLY A 118 -2.00 -6.78 -13.12
C GLY A 118 -2.90 -7.39 -12.04
N PRO A 119 -2.43 -7.41 -10.80
CA PRO A 119 -3.20 -7.95 -9.67
C PRO A 119 -4.43 -7.11 -9.32
N PHE A 120 -4.47 -5.84 -9.75
CA PHE A 120 -5.60 -4.94 -9.53
C PHE A 120 -6.20 -4.47 -10.86
N PRO A 121 -6.77 -5.39 -11.69
CA PRO A 121 -7.29 -5.05 -13.01
C PRO A 121 -8.49 -4.10 -12.96
N THR A 122 -9.14 -4.02 -11.82
CA THR A 122 -10.23 -3.08 -11.53
C THR A 122 -10.05 -2.51 -10.13
N MET A 123 -10.72 -1.40 -9.81
CA MET A 123 -10.66 -0.84 -8.46
C MET A 123 -11.17 -1.82 -7.38
N TRP A 124 -12.16 -2.67 -7.69
CA TRP A 124 -12.70 -3.65 -6.73
C TRP A 124 -11.66 -4.70 -6.31
N ALA A 125 -10.70 -5.03 -7.19
CA ALA A 125 -9.62 -5.97 -6.90
C ALA A 125 -8.66 -5.46 -5.80
N ARG A 126 -8.65 -4.15 -5.52
CA ARG A 126 -7.88 -3.56 -4.41
C ARG A 126 -8.50 -3.85 -3.03
N GLY A 127 -9.72 -4.34 -2.97
CA GLY A 127 -10.34 -4.77 -1.72
C GLY A 127 -9.52 -5.84 -1.00
N ASN A 128 -9.81 -6.06 0.27
CA ASN A 128 -9.18 -7.12 1.06
C ASN A 128 -10.21 -8.05 1.68
N ALA A 129 -9.77 -9.22 2.17
CA ALA A 129 -10.65 -10.24 2.71
C ALA A 129 -11.43 -9.79 3.96
N ARG A 130 -10.87 -8.85 4.73
CA ARG A 130 -11.54 -8.29 5.91
C ARG A 130 -12.71 -7.38 5.53
N GLY A 131 -12.73 -6.84 4.31
CA GLY A 131 -13.74 -5.88 3.88
C GLY A 131 -13.60 -4.53 4.57
N THR A 132 -12.40 -4.11 4.94
CA THR A 132 -12.08 -2.82 5.55
C THR A 132 -11.30 -1.94 4.59
N ALA A 133 -11.33 -0.61 4.79
CA ALA A 133 -10.39 0.29 4.17
C ALA A 133 -8.95 -0.05 4.62
N TRP A 134 -7.95 0.33 3.84
CA TRP A 134 -6.56 0.13 4.21
C TRP A 134 -5.68 1.26 3.72
N TRP A 135 -4.65 1.60 4.51
CA TRP A 135 -3.72 2.66 4.22
C TRP A 135 -2.72 2.30 3.11
N THR A 136 -2.46 3.25 2.22
CA THR A 136 -1.15 3.30 1.54
C THR A 136 -0.12 3.88 2.50
N ARG A 137 1.16 3.94 2.12
CA ARG A 137 2.16 4.69 2.91
C ARG A 137 2.23 6.18 2.56
N THR A 138 1.48 6.64 1.57
CA THR A 138 1.59 7.99 1.01
C THR A 138 0.73 8.98 1.81
N PRO A 139 1.32 10.00 2.46
CA PRO A 139 0.58 11.02 3.17
C PRO A 139 0.06 12.11 2.22
N VAL A 140 -0.90 12.90 2.71
CA VAL A 140 -1.25 14.19 2.12
C VAL A 140 -0.28 15.26 2.62
N VAL A 141 0.00 16.26 1.80
CA VAL A 141 1.00 17.32 2.09
C VAL A 141 0.75 18.04 3.43
N ASP A 142 -0.51 18.19 3.83
CA ASP A 142 -0.86 18.86 5.09
C ASP A 142 -0.55 18.02 6.35
N GLY A 143 -0.19 16.74 6.19
CA GLY A 143 0.13 15.82 7.27
C GLY A 143 -1.06 15.38 8.13
N THR A 144 -2.24 15.94 7.92
CA THR A 144 -3.44 15.61 8.71
C THR A 144 -4.20 14.43 8.14
N ARG A 145 -3.98 14.07 6.87
CA ARG A 145 -4.63 13.00 6.14
C ARG A 145 -3.61 12.13 5.41
N ALA A 146 -4.04 10.95 5.02
CA ALA A 146 -3.26 10.05 4.18
C ALA A 146 -4.15 9.35 3.16
N TRP A 147 -3.50 8.81 2.12
CA TRP A 147 -4.16 8.08 1.06
C TRP A 147 -4.49 6.66 1.50
N SER A 148 -5.69 6.21 1.17
CA SER A 148 -6.18 4.89 1.50
C SER A 148 -7.03 4.30 0.39
N ILE A 149 -7.22 2.99 0.42
CA ILE A 149 -8.19 2.28 -0.41
C ILE A 149 -9.50 2.15 0.37
N THR A 150 -10.58 2.69 -0.19
CA THR A 150 -11.90 2.70 0.49
C THR A 150 -12.67 1.38 0.32
N ILE A 151 -13.57 1.13 1.27
CA ILE A 151 -14.59 0.08 1.17
C ILE A 151 -15.97 0.63 0.80
N GLY A 152 -16.15 1.95 0.86
CA GLY A 152 -17.40 2.61 0.47
C GLY A 152 -17.70 2.45 -1.02
N ALA A 153 -18.93 2.76 -1.42
CA ALA A 153 -19.36 2.65 -2.81
C ALA A 153 -18.86 3.85 -3.65
N PRO A 154 -18.16 3.63 -4.76
CA PRO A 154 -17.64 2.34 -5.20
C PRO A 154 -16.41 1.88 -4.40
N ARG A 155 -16.35 0.59 -4.09
CA ARG A 155 -15.26 -0.03 -3.33
C ARG A 155 -13.95 -0.03 -4.11
N GLY A 156 -12.84 0.17 -3.40
CA GLY A 156 -11.50 0.05 -3.98
C GLY A 156 -10.94 1.36 -4.54
N ARG A 157 -11.65 2.48 -4.37
CA ARG A 157 -11.12 3.79 -4.77
C ARG A 157 -9.92 4.17 -3.92
N LEU A 158 -8.95 4.77 -4.57
CA LEU A 158 -7.83 5.46 -3.93
C LEU A 158 -8.31 6.85 -3.52
N ILE A 159 -8.37 7.12 -2.23
CA ILE A 159 -8.91 8.37 -1.66
C ILE A 159 -7.99 8.96 -0.58
N GLU A 160 -8.09 10.25 -0.34
CA GLU A 160 -7.35 10.98 0.69
C GLU A 160 -8.16 11.26 1.98
N GLY A 161 -9.25 10.58 2.19
CA GLY A 161 -10.31 11.04 3.09
C GLY A 161 -10.13 10.79 4.57
N HIS A 162 -9.11 10.06 5.02
CA HIS A 162 -9.01 9.66 6.42
C HIS A 162 -7.95 10.46 7.18
N SER A 163 -8.33 10.90 8.39
CA SER A 163 -7.40 11.52 9.34
C SER A 163 -6.29 10.55 9.74
N THR A 164 -5.09 11.09 9.95
CA THR A 164 -3.92 10.28 10.35
C THR A 164 -3.98 9.80 11.81
N THR A 165 -4.83 10.36 12.65
CA THR A 165 -4.79 10.19 14.11
C THR A 165 -6.10 9.80 14.79
N ASN A 166 -7.23 9.80 14.09
CA ASN A 166 -8.56 9.65 14.74
C ASN A 166 -9.26 8.34 14.40
N MET A 167 -8.49 7.26 14.23
CA MET A 167 -9.10 5.95 13.98
C MET A 167 -9.57 5.32 15.28
N THR A 168 -10.75 4.72 15.22
CA THR A 168 -11.29 3.92 16.32
C THR A 168 -11.17 2.42 16.00
N PRO A 169 -11.28 1.52 16.98
CA PRO A 169 -11.20 0.07 16.72
C PRO A 169 -12.20 -0.45 15.68
N ASP A 170 -13.32 0.24 15.51
CA ASP A 170 -14.43 -0.18 14.66
C ASP A 170 -14.52 0.63 13.35
N TRP A 171 -13.73 1.69 13.20
CA TRP A 171 -13.85 2.59 12.05
C TRP A 171 -12.50 3.12 11.57
N GLY A 172 -12.32 3.07 10.28
CA GLY A 172 -11.16 3.61 9.56
C GLY A 172 -10.35 2.55 8.81
N PRO A 173 -9.28 2.98 8.13
CA PRO A 173 -8.38 2.07 7.45
C PRO A 173 -7.51 1.26 8.41
N GLY A 174 -7.28 -0.01 8.07
CA GLY A 174 -6.26 -0.85 8.67
C GLY A 174 -4.93 -0.78 7.93
N VAL A 175 -3.93 -1.48 8.44
CA VAL A 175 -2.64 -1.70 7.75
C VAL A 175 -2.71 -3.02 6.98
N ARG A 176 -2.26 -3.01 5.73
CA ARG A 176 -2.20 -4.21 4.89
C ARG A 176 -0.74 -4.48 4.50
N PRO A 177 -0.05 -5.36 5.25
CA PRO A 177 1.36 -5.60 5.03
C PRO A 177 1.66 -6.25 3.69
N ALA A 178 2.71 -5.77 3.03
CA ALA A 178 3.31 -6.37 1.85
C ALA A 178 4.75 -6.77 2.13
N LEU A 179 5.26 -7.74 1.38
CA LEU A 179 6.62 -8.25 1.43
C LEU A 179 7.16 -8.43 0.01
N ILE A 180 8.46 -8.32 -0.17
CA ILE A 180 9.15 -8.93 -1.30
C ILE A 180 9.87 -10.16 -0.76
N VAL A 181 9.58 -11.33 -1.32
CA VAL A 181 10.17 -12.60 -0.90
C VAL A 181 11.00 -13.19 -2.04
N HIS A 182 12.10 -13.86 -1.69
CA HIS A 182 12.93 -14.61 -2.63
C HIS A 182 12.60 -16.10 -2.51
N LYS A 183 12.44 -16.76 -3.66
CA LYS A 183 12.16 -18.20 -3.74
C LYS A 183 13.29 -18.92 -4.48
#